data_10020b976f1149004471c638a09ca4bb
#
_entry.id   10020b976f1149004471c638a09ca4bb
#
_cell.length_a   1.000
_cell.length_b   1.000
_cell.length_c   1.000
_cell.angle_alpha   90.00
_cell.angle_beta   90.00
_cell.angle_gamma   90.00
#
_symmetry.space_group_name_H-M   'P 1'
#
loop_
_entity.id
_entity.type
_entity.pdbx_description
1 polymer ?
#
loop_
_entity_poly.entity_id
_entity_poly.type
_entity_poly.pdbx_seq_one_letter_code
_entity_poly.pdbx_strand_id
1 'polypeptide(L)'
;MLPGLRRPAVRWKRLRGNAGLLIAGAVALLAVGWAVAPSVFAGGDPLTGVPAQKFQGPSAEHWFGTDNLGRDLYTRMVHGAGLSLTATLAAVGLALVAGSLLGLLSGAIGGVVDAVVMRSVDVLLSVPALLLSLALVTALGFGTGNVAIAVGVSLVANFARVMRSEVLRVRQAVYVEAAHAAGVRWYTVLARHVLPNAYQPVLALAAVEFGMAVLAVSALSFLGYGAKPPTPEWGTLISEGRNYLATAWWMTTLPGFVIIAVVLAAQRLGRAIGKGEDS
;
A
#
# COMPACT_ATOMS: atom_id res chain seq x y z
N MET A 1 -5.04 -28.83 -48.37
CA MET A 1 -4.43 -27.60 -47.84
C MET A 1 -5.55 -26.59 -47.57
N LEU A 2 -5.96 -26.40 -46.32
CA LEU A 2 -6.95 -25.39 -45.90
C LEU A 2 -6.17 -24.29 -45.15
N PRO A 3 -6.32 -22.99 -45.49
CA PRO A 3 -5.65 -21.89 -44.81
C PRO A 3 -6.28 -21.63 -43.44
N GLY A 4 -5.45 -21.65 -42.43
CA GLY A 4 -5.83 -21.51 -41.02
C GLY A 4 -6.51 -20.18 -40.68
N LEU A 5 -7.68 -20.26 -40.11
CA LEU A 5 -8.42 -19.19 -39.46
C LEU A 5 -7.63 -18.71 -38.23
N ARG A 6 -6.91 -17.62 -38.36
CA ARG A 6 -6.29 -16.90 -37.24
C ARG A 6 -7.39 -16.31 -36.36
N ARG A 7 -7.56 -16.84 -35.17
CA ARG A 7 -8.52 -16.40 -34.14
C ARG A 7 -8.16 -14.99 -33.65
N PRO A 8 -9.12 -14.04 -33.53
CA PRO A 8 -8.87 -12.66 -33.09
C PRO A 8 -8.75 -12.51 -31.56
N ALA A 9 -8.18 -13.50 -30.86
CA ALA A 9 -8.14 -13.50 -29.39
C ALA A 9 -7.16 -12.50 -28.75
N VAL A 10 -6.20 -11.97 -29.53
CA VAL A 10 -5.14 -11.10 -28.98
C VAL A 10 -5.61 -9.67 -28.74
N ARG A 11 -6.56 -9.18 -29.55
CA ARG A 11 -7.04 -7.78 -29.46
C ARG A 11 -7.89 -7.50 -28.21
N TRP A 12 -8.70 -8.46 -27.78
CA TRP A 12 -9.57 -8.33 -26.59
C TRP A 12 -8.80 -8.31 -25.27
N LYS A 13 -7.67 -9.01 -25.15
CA LYS A 13 -6.82 -8.99 -23.95
C LYS A 13 -6.13 -7.63 -23.77
N ARG A 14 -5.69 -6.96 -24.85
CA ARG A 14 -5.11 -5.61 -24.79
C ARG A 14 -6.14 -4.55 -24.39
N LEU A 15 -7.35 -4.58 -24.94
CA LEU A 15 -8.41 -3.64 -24.60
C LEU A 15 -8.89 -3.79 -23.15
N ARG A 16 -9.06 -5.02 -22.66
CA ARG A 16 -9.39 -5.29 -21.25
C ARG A 16 -8.25 -4.90 -20.29
N GLY A 17 -7.00 -5.02 -20.73
CA GLY A 17 -5.84 -4.54 -19.98
C GLY A 17 -5.85 -3.03 -19.77
N ASN A 18 -6.15 -2.27 -20.82
CA ASN A 18 -6.17 -0.81 -20.80
C ASN A 18 -7.37 -0.26 -20.00
N ALA A 19 -8.57 -0.83 -20.15
CA ALA A 19 -9.74 -0.40 -19.38
C ALA A 19 -9.55 -0.60 -17.87
N GLY A 20 -9.02 -1.76 -17.46
CA GLY A 20 -8.74 -2.01 -16.05
C GLY A 20 -7.64 -1.11 -15.46
N LEU A 21 -6.68 -0.66 -16.28
CA LEU A 21 -5.66 0.28 -15.85
C LEU A 21 -6.23 1.70 -15.72
N LEU A 22 -7.10 2.11 -16.64
CA LEU A 22 -7.80 3.39 -16.58
C LEU A 22 -8.70 3.48 -15.34
N ILE A 23 -9.46 2.42 -15.03
CA ILE A 23 -10.29 2.34 -13.81
C ILE A 23 -9.39 2.43 -12.56
N ALA A 24 -8.30 1.68 -12.52
CA ALA A 24 -7.37 1.72 -11.39
C ALA A 24 -6.76 3.11 -11.21
N GLY A 25 -6.38 3.77 -12.32
CA GLY A 25 -5.90 5.16 -12.31
C GLY A 25 -6.95 6.14 -11.79
N ALA A 26 -8.21 6.01 -12.25
CA ALA A 26 -9.30 6.86 -11.80
C ALA A 26 -9.60 6.70 -10.30
N VAL A 27 -9.62 5.45 -9.79
CA VAL A 27 -9.81 5.18 -8.35
C VAL A 27 -8.65 5.74 -7.53
N ALA A 28 -7.41 5.56 -7.97
CA ALA A 28 -6.24 6.10 -7.29
C ALA A 28 -6.26 7.64 -7.25
N LEU A 29 -6.57 8.29 -8.38
CA LEU A 29 -6.70 9.75 -8.46
C LEU A 29 -7.82 10.29 -7.56
N LEU A 30 -8.96 9.59 -7.51
CA LEU A 30 -10.07 9.94 -6.62
C LEU A 30 -9.64 9.84 -5.15
N ALA A 31 -8.98 8.75 -4.76
CA ALA A 31 -8.50 8.55 -3.39
C ALA A 31 -7.46 9.61 -2.98
N VAL A 32 -6.54 9.96 -3.88
CA VAL A 32 -5.58 11.06 -3.68
C VAL A 32 -6.30 12.41 -3.61
N GLY A 33 -7.29 12.65 -4.46
CA GLY A 33 -8.13 13.84 -4.42
C GLY A 33 -8.84 14.01 -3.07
N TRP A 34 -9.42 12.92 -2.54
CA TRP A 34 -10.02 12.91 -1.20
C TRP A 34 -9.00 13.23 -0.11
N ALA A 35 -7.79 12.71 -0.21
CA ALA A 35 -6.75 12.95 0.79
C ALA A 35 -6.22 14.38 0.79
N VAL A 36 -6.09 15.00 -0.40
CA VAL A 36 -5.45 16.32 -0.58
C VAL A 36 -6.46 17.46 -0.46
N ALA A 37 -7.67 17.29 -0.98
CA ALA A 37 -8.69 18.33 -1.05
C ALA A 37 -10.08 17.80 -0.66
N PRO A 38 -10.28 17.29 0.58
CA PRO A 38 -11.53 16.65 0.99
C PRO A 38 -12.75 17.57 0.85
N SER A 39 -12.61 18.85 1.13
CA SER A 39 -13.69 19.84 1.05
C SER A 39 -14.23 20.08 -0.37
N VAL A 40 -13.48 19.70 -1.41
CA VAL A 40 -13.95 19.77 -2.81
C VAL A 40 -14.93 18.63 -3.10
N PHE A 41 -14.76 17.48 -2.46
CA PHE A 41 -15.57 16.29 -2.68
C PHE A 41 -16.70 16.13 -1.66
N ALA A 42 -16.50 16.65 -0.44
CA ALA A 42 -17.48 16.65 0.64
C ALA A 42 -17.36 17.93 1.48
N GLY A 43 -18.28 18.85 1.28
CA GLY A 43 -18.25 20.18 1.91
C GLY A 43 -18.77 20.23 3.37
N GLY A 44 -19.22 19.09 3.94
CA GLY A 44 -19.73 18.99 5.31
C GLY A 44 -18.63 18.80 6.36
N ASP A 45 -18.97 19.07 7.64
CA ASP A 45 -18.11 18.72 8.76
C ASP A 45 -18.22 17.21 9.08
N PRO A 46 -17.12 16.43 9.01
CA PRO A 46 -17.15 15.00 9.27
C PRO A 46 -17.42 14.65 10.75
N LEU A 47 -17.38 15.61 11.65
CA LEU A 47 -17.53 15.42 13.10
C LEU A 47 -18.93 15.75 13.62
N THR A 48 -19.65 16.63 12.92
CA THR A 48 -20.98 17.08 13.32
C THR A 48 -22.06 16.15 12.81
N GLY A 49 -22.90 15.63 13.68
CA GLY A 49 -24.06 14.78 13.37
C GLY A 49 -25.37 15.41 13.72
N VAL A 50 -26.44 15.06 13.00
CA VAL A 50 -27.80 15.46 13.28
C VAL A 50 -28.54 14.29 13.96
N PRO A 51 -28.88 14.35 15.26
CA PRO A 51 -29.47 13.22 15.99
C PRO A 51 -30.76 12.66 15.37
N ALA A 52 -31.54 13.49 14.68
CA ALA A 52 -32.76 13.07 13.97
C ALA A 52 -32.45 12.24 12.71
N GLN A 53 -31.23 12.27 12.22
CA GLN A 53 -30.79 11.56 11.01
C GLN A 53 -29.96 10.29 11.32
N LYS A 54 -30.02 9.75 12.54
CA LYS A 54 -29.32 8.53 12.91
C LYS A 54 -29.78 7.33 12.08
N PHE A 55 -28.82 6.52 11.62
CA PHE A 55 -29.08 5.27 10.88
C PHE A 55 -29.95 5.44 9.64
N GLN A 56 -29.86 6.56 8.95
CA GLN A 56 -30.49 6.71 7.64
C GLN A 56 -29.69 5.94 6.60
N GLY A 57 -30.37 5.11 5.80
CA GLY A 57 -29.76 4.37 4.73
C GLY A 57 -29.24 5.27 3.60
N PRO A 58 -28.47 4.70 2.66
CA PRO A 58 -27.99 5.42 1.48
C PRO A 58 -29.13 6.08 0.71
N SER A 59 -28.99 7.36 0.38
CA SER A 59 -29.96 8.19 -0.29
C SER A 59 -29.28 9.25 -1.17
N ALA A 60 -30.07 10.04 -1.91
CA ALA A 60 -29.54 11.17 -2.68
C ALA A 60 -28.91 12.27 -1.80
N GLU A 61 -29.39 12.42 -0.56
CA GLU A 61 -28.87 13.36 0.42
C GLU A 61 -27.64 12.81 1.16
N HIS A 62 -27.66 11.50 1.47
CA HIS A 62 -26.58 10.79 2.16
C HIS A 62 -26.13 9.59 1.33
N TRP A 63 -25.16 9.78 0.45
CA TRP A 63 -24.73 8.75 -0.52
C TRP A 63 -24.32 7.42 0.15
N PHE A 64 -23.66 7.48 1.29
CA PHE A 64 -23.28 6.30 2.07
C PHE A 64 -24.16 6.10 3.30
N GLY A 65 -25.26 6.88 3.43
CA GLY A 65 -26.07 6.90 4.63
C GLY A 65 -25.41 7.62 5.79
N THR A 66 -26.02 7.52 6.97
CA THR A 66 -25.53 8.13 8.20
C THR A 66 -25.15 7.10 9.24
N ASP A 67 -24.36 7.52 10.22
CA ASP A 67 -23.90 6.68 11.32
C ASP A 67 -24.83 6.74 12.55
N ASN A 68 -24.41 6.11 13.63
CA ASN A 68 -25.11 6.06 14.92
C ASN A 68 -25.25 7.42 15.64
N LEU A 69 -24.55 8.44 15.18
CA LEU A 69 -24.63 9.81 15.67
C LEU A 69 -25.33 10.75 14.67
N GLY A 70 -25.77 10.24 13.52
CA GLY A 70 -26.37 11.02 12.45
C GLY A 70 -25.35 11.82 11.63
N ARG A 71 -24.07 11.41 11.63
CA ARG A 71 -23.01 12.01 10.79
C ARG A 71 -23.04 11.37 9.41
N ASP A 72 -22.81 12.16 8.36
CA ASP A 72 -22.75 11.67 6.99
C ASP A 72 -21.52 10.79 6.78
N LEU A 73 -21.74 9.54 6.36
CA LEU A 73 -20.67 8.55 6.25
C LEU A 73 -19.78 8.81 5.03
N TYR A 74 -20.33 9.35 3.92
CA TYR A 74 -19.53 9.72 2.75
C TYR A 74 -18.54 10.85 3.10
N THR A 75 -19.01 11.89 3.76
CA THR A 75 -18.17 13.01 4.24
C THR A 75 -17.05 12.50 5.15
N ARG A 76 -17.37 11.62 6.09
CA ARG A 76 -16.37 10.99 6.97
C ARG A 76 -15.37 10.14 6.21
N MET A 77 -15.82 9.42 5.19
CA MET A 77 -14.94 8.57 4.36
C MET A 77 -13.97 9.42 3.53
N VAL A 78 -14.45 10.52 2.95
CA VAL A 78 -13.63 11.48 2.19
C VAL A 78 -12.57 12.14 3.09
N HIS A 79 -12.99 12.70 4.24
CA HIS A 79 -12.07 13.34 5.18
C HIS A 79 -11.11 12.35 5.86
N GLY A 80 -11.51 11.10 6.04
CA GLY A 80 -10.67 10.03 6.59
C GLY A 80 -9.58 9.54 5.63
N ALA A 81 -9.70 9.81 4.33
CA ALA A 81 -8.73 9.39 3.32
C ALA A 81 -7.33 9.95 3.59
N GLY A 82 -7.24 11.21 3.98
CA GLY A 82 -5.95 11.87 4.28
C GLY A 82 -5.15 11.11 5.32
N LEU A 83 -5.77 10.78 6.45
CA LEU A 83 -5.11 10.08 7.55
C LEU A 83 -4.73 8.64 7.18
N SER A 84 -5.65 7.91 6.55
CA SER A 84 -5.42 6.51 6.16
C SER A 84 -4.32 6.37 5.10
N LEU A 85 -4.33 7.23 4.07
CA LEU A 85 -3.34 7.17 2.99
C LEU A 85 -1.97 7.70 3.42
N THR A 86 -1.89 8.75 4.25
CA THR A 86 -0.60 9.24 4.76
C THR A 86 0.05 8.24 5.70
N ALA A 87 -0.72 7.56 6.56
CA ALA A 87 -0.20 6.47 7.39
C ALA A 87 0.34 5.32 6.53
N THR A 88 -0.38 4.95 5.49
CA THR A 88 0.07 3.91 4.54
C THR A 88 1.33 4.31 3.80
N LEU A 89 1.41 5.56 3.30
CA LEU A 89 2.62 6.09 2.65
C LEU A 89 3.81 6.11 3.61
N ALA A 90 3.61 6.51 4.86
CA ALA A 90 4.65 6.50 5.88
C ALA A 90 5.15 5.08 6.15
N ALA A 91 4.25 4.11 6.26
CA ALA A 91 4.60 2.70 6.46
C ALA A 91 5.43 2.14 5.30
N VAL A 92 4.96 2.32 4.05
CA VAL A 92 5.68 1.85 2.86
C VAL A 92 6.99 2.59 2.67
N GLY A 93 7.00 3.90 2.91
CA GLY A 93 8.22 4.73 2.84
C GLY A 93 9.30 4.27 3.82
N LEU A 94 8.92 4.00 5.07
CA LEU A 94 9.81 3.43 6.08
C LEU A 94 10.36 2.08 5.62
N ALA A 95 9.50 1.18 5.18
CA ALA A 95 9.89 -0.15 4.73
C ALA A 95 10.80 -0.10 3.49
N LEU A 96 10.46 0.75 2.51
CA LEU A 96 11.25 0.97 1.30
C LEU A 96 12.66 1.46 1.65
N VAL A 97 12.78 2.48 2.48
CA VAL A 97 14.08 3.06 2.82
C VAL A 97 14.89 2.09 3.67
N ALA A 98 14.35 1.62 4.79
CA ALA A 98 15.08 0.74 5.71
C ALA A 98 15.39 -0.61 5.06
N GLY A 99 14.42 -1.23 4.39
CA GLY A 99 14.61 -2.50 3.71
C GLY A 99 15.59 -2.42 2.55
N SER A 100 15.49 -1.36 1.72
CA SER A 100 16.43 -1.16 0.61
C SER A 100 17.85 -0.93 1.10
N LEU A 101 18.04 -0.19 2.18
CA LEU A 101 19.38 0.00 2.78
C LEU A 101 19.96 -1.33 3.28
N LEU A 102 19.18 -2.11 4.02
CA LEU A 102 19.60 -3.44 4.49
C LEU A 102 19.93 -4.39 3.34
N GLY A 103 19.07 -4.46 2.33
CA GLY A 103 19.28 -5.29 1.15
C GLY A 103 20.47 -4.85 0.31
N LEU A 104 20.67 -3.53 0.16
CA LEU A 104 21.82 -2.96 -0.54
C LEU A 104 23.14 -3.30 0.17
N LEU A 105 23.20 -3.10 1.49
CA LEU A 105 24.38 -3.43 2.30
C LEU A 105 24.70 -4.93 2.24
N SER A 106 23.67 -5.77 2.41
CA SER A 106 23.77 -7.22 2.33
C SER A 106 24.31 -7.68 0.98
N GLY A 107 23.70 -7.23 -0.12
CA GLY A 107 24.11 -7.60 -1.48
C GLY A 107 25.45 -6.98 -1.92
N ALA A 108 25.80 -5.78 -1.41
CA ALA A 108 27.04 -5.11 -1.79
C ALA A 108 28.27 -5.63 -1.04
N ILE A 109 28.17 -5.86 0.25
CA ILE A 109 29.30 -6.30 1.10
C ILE A 109 29.46 -7.82 1.04
N GLY A 110 28.37 -8.57 1.17
CA GLY A 110 28.40 -10.03 1.18
C GLY A 110 28.94 -10.61 2.50
N GLY A 111 29.37 -11.88 2.45
CA GLY A 111 30.02 -12.56 3.57
C GLY A 111 29.19 -12.56 4.86
N VAL A 112 29.83 -12.21 5.98
CA VAL A 112 29.19 -12.20 7.31
C VAL A 112 28.06 -11.19 7.40
N VAL A 113 28.20 -10.01 6.76
CA VAL A 113 27.14 -8.97 6.76
C VAL A 113 25.89 -9.51 6.09
N ASP A 114 26.04 -10.14 4.94
CA ASP A 114 24.93 -10.79 4.23
C ASP A 114 24.27 -11.87 5.09
N ALA A 115 25.07 -12.74 5.69
CA ALA A 115 24.55 -13.82 6.53
C ALA A 115 23.74 -13.30 7.73
N VAL A 116 24.23 -12.26 8.43
CA VAL A 116 23.55 -11.68 9.60
C VAL A 116 22.26 -10.98 9.18
N VAL A 117 22.34 -10.11 8.16
CA VAL A 117 21.15 -9.35 7.69
C VAL A 117 20.07 -10.31 7.18
N MET A 118 20.43 -11.28 6.34
CA MET A 118 19.45 -12.22 5.80
C MET A 118 18.86 -13.15 6.86
N ARG A 119 19.65 -13.54 7.86
CA ARG A 119 19.12 -14.30 8.99
C ARG A 119 18.07 -13.51 9.77
N SER A 120 18.32 -12.23 10.00
CA SER A 120 17.34 -11.33 10.65
C SER A 120 16.09 -11.16 9.80
N VAL A 121 16.25 -11.00 8.48
CA VAL A 121 15.14 -10.94 7.52
C VAL A 121 14.33 -12.23 7.52
N ASP A 122 14.97 -13.39 7.57
CA ASP A 122 14.28 -14.69 7.62
C ASP A 122 13.48 -14.87 8.91
N VAL A 123 14.00 -14.41 10.05
CA VAL A 123 13.26 -14.38 11.32
C VAL A 123 12.03 -13.49 11.21
N LEU A 124 12.13 -12.29 10.64
CA LEU A 124 10.98 -11.41 10.46
C LEU A 124 9.92 -12.03 9.54
N LEU A 125 10.34 -12.69 8.47
CA LEU A 125 9.43 -13.33 7.51
C LEU A 125 8.84 -14.66 8.00
N SER A 126 9.37 -15.25 9.08
CA SER A 126 8.78 -16.43 9.70
C SER A 126 7.48 -16.12 10.46
N VAL A 127 7.27 -14.84 10.81
CA VAL A 127 6.06 -14.38 11.49
C VAL A 127 5.12 -13.74 10.46
N PRO A 128 3.82 -14.09 10.42
CA PRO A 128 2.86 -13.42 9.57
C PRO A 128 2.87 -11.90 9.81
N ALA A 129 3.00 -11.09 8.72
CA ALA A 129 3.20 -9.64 8.81
C ALA A 129 2.15 -8.92 9.68
N LEU A 130 0.87 -9.33 9.59
CA LEU A 130 -0.19 -8.75 10.42
C LEU A 130 0.01 -9.03 11.91
N LEU A 131 0.45 -10.24 12.27
CA LEU A 131 0.72 -10.58 13.67
C LEU A 131 1.94 -9.83 14.20
N LEU A 132 2.99 -9.69 13.39
CA LEU A 132 4.15 -8.88 13.74
C LEU A 132 3.76 -7.41 13.95
N SER A 133 2.97 -6.84 13.03
CA SER A 133 2.47 -5.47 13.18
C SER A 133 1.60 -5.32 14.43
N LEU A 134 0.75 -6.29 14.75
CA LEU A 134 -0.09 -6.28 15.94
C LEU A 134 0.77 -6.31 17.22
N ALA A 135 1.78 -7.16 17.27
CA ALA A 135 2.70 -7.22 18.41
C ALA A 135 3.46 -5.90 18.60
N LEU A 136 3.96 -5.32 17.50
CA LEU A 136 4.67 -4.03 17.53
C LEU A 136 3.76 -2.88 17.95
N VAL A 137 2.55 -2.76 17.39
CA VAL A 137 1.64 -1.67 17.76
C VAL A 137 1.16 -1.79 19.20
N THR A 138 1.02 -3.00 19.71
CA THR A 138 0.67 -3.23 21.12
C THR A 138 1.77 -2.70 22.06
N ALA A 139 3.03 -2.84 21.67
CA ALA A 139 4.17 -2.30 22.43
C ALA A 139 4.33 -0.79 22.25
N LEU A 140 4.05 -0.22 21.07
CA LEU A 140 4.17 1.20 20.77
C LEU A 140 2.98 2.02 21.32
N GLY A 141 1.81 1.39 21.49
CA GLY A 141 0.58 2.04 21.91
C GLY A 141 -0.28 2.53 20.75
N PHE A 142 -1.40 3.19 21.11
CA PHE A 142 -2.42 3.64 20.16
C PHE A 142 -1.95 4.83 19.31
N GLY A 143 -2.54 4.97 18.14
CA GLY A 143 -2.36 6.10 17.24
C GLY A 143 -1.90 5.70 15.85
N THR A 144 -2.40 6.42 14.85
CA THR A 144 -2.16 6.11 13.43
C THR A 144 -0.66 6.14 13.06
N GLY A 145 0.14 6.99 13.73
CA GLY A 145 1.59 7.01 13.56
C GLY A 145 2.26 5.72 14.03
N ASN A 146 1.85 5.18 15.19
CA ASN A 146 2.36 3.91 15.71
C ASN A 146 1.94 2.73 14.83
N VAL A 147 0.72 2.76 14.30
CA VAL A 147 0.25 1.79 13.31
C VAL A 147 1.12 1.84 12.05
N ALA A 148 1.44 3.04 11.54
CA ALA A 148 2.29 3.19 10.37
C ALA A 148 3.71 2.63 10.61
N ILE A 149 4.30 2.89 11.79
CA ILE A 149 5.61 2.33 12.16
C ILE A 149 5.55 0.80 12.25
N ALA A 150 4.55 0.26 12.93
CA ALA A 150 4.40 -1.19 13.11
C ALA A 150 4.24 -1.93 11.78
N VAL A 151 3.38 -1.41 10.89
CA VAL A 151 3.20 -1.95 9.53
C VAL A 151 4.47 -1.78 8.71
N GLY A 152 5.10 -0.59 8.77
CA GLY A 152 6.34 -0.32 8.05
C GLY A 152 7.45 -1.29 8.43
N VAL A 153 7.69 -1.52 9.71
CA VAL A 153 8.72 -2.47 10.19
C VAL A 153 8.42 -3.89 9.71
N SER A 154 7.17 -4.32 9.72
CA SER A 154 6.79 -5.66 9.24
C SER A 154 7.06 -5.87 7.74
N LEU A 155 7.07 -4.81 6.94
CA LEU A 155 7.33 -4.85 5.50
C LEU A 155 8.82 -4.73 5.15
N VAL A 156 9.69 -4.30 6.08
CA VAL A 156 11.15 -4.11 5.83
C VAL A 156 11.79 -5.33 5.21
N ALA A 157 11.43 -6.51 5.70
CA ALA A 157 12.02 -7.78 5.26
C ALA A 157 11.76 -8.08 3.77
N ASN A 158 10.57 -7.75 3.25
CA ASN A 158 10.23 -7.92 1.84
C ASN A 158 11.13 -7.05 0.96
N PHE A 159 11.28 -5.77 1.29
CA PHE A 159 12.12 -4.85 0.56
C PHE A 159 13.61 -5.22 0.63
N ALA A 160 14.09 -5.65 1.81
CA ALA A 160 15.47 -6.08 1.98
C ALA A 160 15.82 -7.29 1.09
N ARG A 161 14.93 -8.27 1.03
CA ARG A 161 15.12 -9.47 0.20
C ARG A 161 15.15 -9.13 -1.29
N VAL A 162 14.21 -8.31 -1.76
CA VAL A 162 14.14 -7.92 -3.18
C VAL A 162 15.33 -7.06 -3.56
N MET A 163 15.67 -6.03 -2.78
CA MET A 163 16.83 -5.18 -3.05
C MET A 163 18.13 -5.99 -3.09
N ARG A 164 18.35 -6.91 -2.13
CA ARG A 164 19.52 -7.80 -2.16
C ARG A 164 19.57 -8.62 -3.43
N SER A 165 18.47 -9.23 -3.81
CA SER A 165 18.38 -10.05 -5.04
C SER A 165 18.78 -9.25 -6.27
N GLU A 166 18.26 -8.03 -6.40
CA GLU A 166 18.56 -7.13 -7.52
C GLU A 166 20.02 -6.66 -7.51
N VAL A 167 20.57 -6.33 -6.35
CA VAL A 167 21.98 -5.97 -6.22
C VAL A 167 22.88 -7.11 -6.66
N LEU A 168 22.60 -8.34 -6.23
CA LEU A 168 23.38 -9.52 -6.65
C LEU A 168 23.27 -9.77 -8.15
N ARG A 169 22.06 -9.63 -8.73
CA ARG A 169 21.83 -9.76 -10.18
C ARG A 169 22.64 -8.74 -10.97
N VAL A 170 22.56 -7.46 -10.59
CA VAL A 170 23.25 -6.38 -11.32
C VAL A 170 24.76 -6.47 -11.17
N ARG A 171 25.29 -6.91 -10.03
CA ARG A 171 26.73 -7.08 -9.81
C ARG A 171 27.37 -8.10 -10.74
N GLN A 172 26.62 -9.08 -11.23
CA GLN A 172 27.08 -10.09 -12.19
C GLN A 172 27.02 -9.61 -13.66
N ALA A 173 26.58 -8.38 -13.90
CA ALA A 173 26.50 -7.87 -15.26
C ALA A 173 27.90 -7.50 -15.81
N VAL A 174 28.14 -7.80 -17.08
CA VAL A 174 29.44 -7.60 -17.74
C VAL A 174 29.98 -6.17 -17.63
N TYR A 175 29.09 -5.18 -17.70
CA TYR A 175 29.52 -3.76 -17.58
C TYR A 175 29.97 -3.41 -16.15
N VAL A 176 29.49 -4.11 -15.13
CA VAL A 176 29.94 -3.93 -13.74
C VAL A 176 31.31 -4.58 -13.54
N GLU A 177 31.53 -5.76 -14.11
CA GLU A 177 32.85 -6.43 -14.11
C GLU A 177 33.88 -5.58 -14.86
N ALA A 178 33.52 -5.03 -16.03
CA ALA A 178 34.40 -4.15 -16.78
C ALA A 178 34.77 -2.88 -15.98
N ALA A 179 33.86 -2.28 -15.25
CA ALA A 179 34.12 -1.12 -14.40
C ALA A 179 35.11 -1.48 -13.26
N HIS A 180 34.97 -2.64 -12.65
CA HIS A 180 35.92 -3.14 -11.65
C HIS A 180 37.31 -3.40 -12.26
N ALA A 181 37.37 -4.04 -13.43
CA ALA A 181 38.63 -4.30 -14.16
C ALA A 181 39.34 -2.99 -14.56
N ALA A 182 38.58 -1.92 -14.85
CA ALA A 182 39.11 -0.58 -15.10
C ALA A 182 39.58 0.17 -13.85
N GLY A 183 39.55 -0.47 -12.66
CA GLY A 183 40.04 0.11 -11.40
C GLY A 183 39.07 1.10 -10.74
N VAL A 184 37.80 1.15 -11.16
CA VAL A 184 36.79 2.03 -10.55
C VAL A 184 36.51 1.56 -9.11
N ARG A 185 36.51 2.48 -8.15
CA ARG A 185 36.30 2.19 -6.74
C ARG A 185 34.90 1.58 -6.52
N TRP A 186 34.83 0.55 -5.66
CA TRP A 186 33.64 -0.25 -5.41
C TRP A 186 32.38 0.57 -5.09
N TYR A 187 32.50 1.64 -4.27
CA TYR A 187 31.38 2.52 -3.92
C TYR A 187 30.89 3.36 -5.10
N THR A 188 31.79 3.72 -6.03
CA THR A 188 31.40 4.42 -7.27
C THR A 188 30.65 3.47 -8.21
N VAL A 189 31.12 2.23 -8.30
CA VAL A 189 30.40 1.19 -9.05
C VAL A 189 29.02 0.95 -8.45
N LEU A 190 28.92 0.85 -7.12
CA LEU A 190 27.65 0.68 -6.40
C LEU A 190 26.69 1.84 -6.69
N ALA A 191 27.13 3.09 -6.54
CA ALA A 191 26.28 4.26 -6.71
C ALA A 191 25.89 4.56 -8.16
N ARG A 192 26.81 4.34 -9.13
CA ARG A 192 26.60 4.72 -10.53
C ARG A 192 26.09 3.60 -11.42
N HIS A 193 26.35 2.35 -11.07
CA HIS A 193 26.03 1.21 -11.93
C HIS A 193 25.05 0.22 -11.27
N VAL A 194 25.22 -0.07 -9.98
CA VAL A 194 24.35 -1.07 -9.31
C VAL A 194 23.04 -0.46 -8.86
N LEU A 195 23.07 0.58 -8.03
CA LEU A 195 21.87 1.18 -7.47
C LEU A 195 20.87 1.67 -8.51
N PRO A 196 21.27 2.40 -9.58
CA PRO A 196 20.32 2.87 -10.59
C PRO A 196 19.64 1.74 -11.40
N ASN A 197 20.23 0.54 -11.41
CA ASN A 197 19.67 -0.61 -12.11
C ASN A 197 18.96 -1.61 -11.18
N ALA A 198 19.17 -1.50 -9.86
CA ALA A 198 18.55 -2.38 -8.88
C ALA A 198 17.26 -1.78 -8.28
N TYR A 199 17.04 -0.45 -8.34
CA TYR A 199 15.92 0.18 -7.64
C TYR A 199 14.56 -0.01 -8.33
N GLN A 200 14.51 -0.20 -9.64
CA GLN A 200 13.27 -0.28 -10.41
C GLN A 200 12.32 -1.39 -9.93
N PRO A 201 12.74 -2.67 -9.77
CA PRO A 201 11.87 -3.72 -9.23
C PRO A 201 11.43 -3.43 -7.79
N VAL A 202 12.25 -2.72 -7.02
CA VAL A 202 11.93 -2.32 -5.65
C VAL A 202 10.81 -1.27 -5.61
N LEU A 203 10.81 -0.30 -6.56
CA LEU A 203 9.72 0.65 -6.72
C LEU A 203 8.42 -0.01 -7.18
N ALA A 204 8.51 -0.98 -8.09
CA ALA A 204 7.35 -1.78 -8.49
C ALA A 204 6.77 -2.56 -7.31
N LEU A 205 7.64 -3.14 -6.45
CA LEU A 205 7.23 -3.77 -5.20
C LEU A 205 6.53 -2.76 -4.27
N ALA A 206 7.07 -1.54 -4.12
CA ALA A 206 6.47 -0.51 -3.26
C ALA A 206 5.03 -0.20 -3.64
N ALA A 207 4.73 -0.14 -4.94
CA ALA A 207 3.37 0.09 -5.42
C ALA A 207 2.42 -1.09 -5.10
N VAL A 208 2.91 -2.32 -5.13
CA VAL A 208 2.13 -3.52 -4.73
C VAL A 208 1.93 -3.55 -3.22
N GLU A 209 3.00 -3.33 -2.45
CA GLU A 209 3.00 -3.31 -0.98
C GLU A 209 2.13 -2.17 -0.43
N PHE A 210 1.99 -1.05 -1.17
CA PHE A 210 1.07 0.01 -0.78
C PHE A 210 -0.36 -0.51 -0.63
N GLY A 211 -0.85 -1.32 -1.57
CA GLY A 211 -2.18 -1.93 -1.45
C GLY A 211 -2.30 -2.85 -0.22
N MET A 212 -1.27 -3.65 0.05
CA MET A 212 -1.25 -4.53 1.24
C MET A 212 -1.16 -3.71 2.54
N ALA A 213 -0.39 -2.62 2.54
CA ALA A 213 -0.27 -1.72 3.68
C ALA A 213 -1.59 -0.98 3.99
N VAL A 214 -2.39 -0.59 2.97
CA VAL A 214 -3.75 -0.03 3.20
C VAL A 214 -4.60 -1.02 3.98
N LEU A 215 -4.57 -2.31 3.61
CA LEU A 215 -5.32 -3.35 4.35
C LEU A 215 -4.79 -3.52 5.77
N ALA A 216 -3.47 -3.58 5.97
CA ALA A 216 -2.85 -3.78 7.27
C ALA A 216 -3.14 -2.60 8.23
N VAL A 217 -2.97 -1.36 7.75
CA VAL A 217 -3.31 -0.14 8.50
C VAL A 217 -4.79 -0.13 8.87
N SER A 218 -5.68 -0.40 7.90
CA SER A 218 -7.12 -0.45 8.15
C SER A 218 -7.51 -1.56 9.13
N ALA A 219 -6.87 -2.74 9.07
CA ALA A 219 -7.12 -3.84 9.99
C ALA A 219 -6.70 -3.50 11.43
N LEU A 220 -5.53 -2.90 11.63
CA LEU A 220 -5.09 -2.47 12.96
C LEU A 220 -5.97 -1.33 13.51
N SER A 221 -6.39 -0.41 12.66
CA SER A 221 -7.32 0.67 13.03
C SER A 221 -8.71 0.11 13.38
N PHE A 222 -9.19 -0.90 12.64
CA PHE A 222 -10.41 -1.64 12.97
C PHE A 222 -10.32 -2.33 14.34
N LEU A 223 -9.16 -2.84 14.71
CA LEU A 223 -8.91 -3.43 16.03
C LEU A 223 -8.75 -2.38 17.14
N GLY A 224 -8.81 -1.10 16.82
CA GLY A 224 -8.80 0.01 17.77
C GLY A 224 -7.44 0.66 18.02
N TYR A 225 -6.39 0.27 17.29
CA TYR A 225 -5.05 0.85 17.45
C TYR A 225 -4.86 2.15 16.64
N GLY A 226 -5.75 2.47 15.69
CA GLY A 226 -5.69 3.66 14.84
C GLY A 226 -6.07 4.96 15.54
N ALA A 227 -6.67 5.88 14.78
CA ALA A 227 -7.15 7.16 15.30
C ALA A 227 -8.31 6.95 16.28
N LYS A 228 -8.29 7.73 17.36
CA LYS A 228 -9.40 7.70 18.32
C LYS A 228 -10.61 8.46 17.76
N PRO A 229 -11.84 7.96 17.97
CA PRO A 229 -13.04 8.74 17.69
C PRO A 229 -12.99 10.11 18.40
N PRO A 230 -13.52 11.17 17.78
CA PRO A 230 -14.36 11.20 16.60
C PRO A 230 -13.60 11.31 15.25
N THR A 231 -12.26 11.32 15.24
CA THR A 231 -11.45 11.52 14.04
C THR A 231 -11.75 10.42 13.01
N PRO A 232 -12.15 10.78 11.78
CA PRO A 232 -12.44 9.81 10.75
C PRO A 232 -11.16 9.16 10.23
N GLU A 233 -11.16 7.83 10.17
CA GLU A 233 -10.13 6.99 9.56
C GLU A 233 -10.81 5.74 9.00
N TRP A 234 -10.39 5.24 7.85
CA TRP A 234 -11.11 4.19 7.12
C TRP A 234 -11.35 2.91 7.94
N GLY A 235 -10.33 2.42 8.65
CA GLY A 235 -10.47 1.24 9.50
C GLY A 235 -11.35 1.49 10.73
N THR A 236 -11.23 2.66 11.34
CA THR A 236 -12.06 3.06 12.49
C THR A 236 -13.52 3.20 12.09
N LEU A 237 -13.84 3.74 10.90
CA LEU A 237 -15.21 3.83 10.39
C LEU A 237 -15.88 2.46 10.28
N ILE A 238 -15.17 1.45 9.78
CA ILE A 238 -15.68 0.08 9.73
C ILE A 238 -15.89 -0.47 11.15
N SER A 239 -14.96 -0.19 12.08
CA SER A 239 -15.07 -0.64 13.47
C SER A 239 -16.28 -0.03 14.18
N GLU A 240 -16.58 1.25 13.95
CA GLU A 240 -17.77 1.93 14.51
C GLU A 240 -19.08 1.28 14.02
N GLY A 241 -19.11 0.79 12.77
CA GLY A 241 -20.28 0.15 12.17
C GLY A 241 -20.49 -1.32 12.56
N ARG A 242 -19.47 -2.02 13.09
CA ARG A 242 -19.50 -3.48 13.30
C ARG A 242 -20.67 -4.00 14.11
N ASN A 243 -21.10 -3.25 15.12
CA ASN A 243 -22.20 -3.64 16.01
C ASN A 243 -23.58 -3.40 15.41
N TYR A 244 -23.65 -2.73 14.25
CA TYR A 244 -24.89 -2.33 13.57
C TYR A 244 -25.12 -3.02 12.25
N LEU A 245 -24.35 -4.10 11.94
CA LEU A 245 -24.45 -4.82 10.67
C LEU A 245 -25.85 -5.28 10.30
N ALA A 246 -26.65 -5.70 11.30
CA ALA A 246 -28.01 -6.18 11.07
C ALA A 246 -29.01 -5.03 10.72
N THR A 247 -28.74 -3.81 11.15
CA THR A 247 -29.68 -2.68 11.03
C THR A 247 -29.15 -1.58 10.10
N ALA A 248 -27.83 -1.40 10.02
CA ALA A 248 -27.15 -0.35 9.28
C ALA A 248 -25.91 -0.92 8.55
N TRP A 249 -26.12 -1.91 7.67
CA TRP A 249 -25.06 -2.64 6.95
C TRP A 249 -24.13 -1.71 6.14
N TRP A 250 -24.63 -0.56 5.68
CA TRP A 250 -23.86 0.40 4.89
C TRP A 250 -22.67 0.98 5.66
N MET A 251 -22.76 1.08 7.00
CA MET A 251 -21.69 1.64 7.83
C MET A 251 -20.37 0.84 7.76
N THR A 252 -20.43 -0.45 7.44
CA THR A 252 -19.24 -1.30 7.30
C THR A 252 -18.97 -1.64 5.84
N THR A 253 -20.02 -1.94 5.08
CA THR A 253 -19.90 -2.49 3.72
C THR A 253 -19.38 -1.43 2.75
N LEU A 254 -19.93 -0.20 2.78
CA LEU A 254 -19.52 0.85 1.84
C LEU A 254 -18.07 1.33 2.09
N PRO A 255 -17.61 1.62 3.32
CA PRO A 255 -16.19 1.85 3.59
C PRO A 255 -15.31 0.67 3.19
N GLY A 256 -15.74 -0.56 3.44
CA GLY A 256 -15.05 -1.76 3.02
C GLY A 256 -14.85 -1.84 1.50
N PHE A 257 -15.88 -1.53 0.71
CA PHE A 257 -15.77 -1.48 -0.75
C PHE A 257 -14.79 -0.41 -1.23
N VAL A 258 -14.76 0.76 -0.61
CA VAL A 258 -13.78 1.81 -0.95
C VAL A 258 -12.36 1.32 -0.71
N ILE A 259 -12.09 0.73 0.45
CA ILE A 259 -10.78 0.17 0.78
C ILE A 259 -10.37 -0.89 -0.26
N ILE A 260 -11.26 -1.84 -0.58
CA ILE A 260 -11.02 -2.89 -1.58
C ILE A 260 -10.71 -2.26 -2.95
N ALA A 261 -11.47 -1.25 -3.37
CA ALA A 261 -11.27 -0.57 -4.65
C ALA A 261 -9.87 0.09 -4.71
N VAL A 262 -9.46 0.78 -3.65
CA VAL A 262 -8.13 1.42 -3.56
C VAL A 262 -7.02 0.38 -3.55
N VAL A 263 -7.16 -0.71 -2.81
CA VAL A 263 -6.19 -1.82 -2.78
C VAL A 263 -6.02 -2.46 -4.15
N LEU A 264 -7.13 -2.78 -4.84
CA LEU A 264 -7.09 -3.37 -6.16
C LEU A 264 -6.50 -2.41 -7.20
N ALA A 265 -6.80 -1.11 -7.08
CA ALA A 265 -6.22 -0.07 -7.92
C ALA A 265 -4.70 0.02 -7.73
N ALA A 266 -4.22 0.09 -6.49
CA ALA A 266 -2.80 0.15 -6.17
C ALA A 266 -2.05 -1.09 -6.69
N GLN A 267 -2.57 -2.30 -6.45
CA GLN A 267 -1.98 -3.54 -6.94
C GLN A 267 -1.97 -3.64 -8.47
N ARG A 268 -3.01 -3.12 -9.15
CA ARG A 268 -3.05 -3.12 -10.61
C ARG A 268 -2.03 -2.16 -11.20
N LEU A 269 -1.91 -0.96 -10.64
CA LEU A 269 -0.92 0.04 -11.03
C LEU A 269 0.50 -0.47 -10.79
N GLY A 270 0.78 -1.04 -9.62
CA GLY A 270 2.08 -1.62 -9.29
C GLY A 270 2.51 -2.72 -10.27
N ARG A 271 1.60 -3.64 -10.61
CA ARG A 271 1.87 -4.68 -11.61
C ARG A 271 2.06 -4.14 -13.02
N ALA A 272 1.48 -2.99 -13.36
CA ALA A 272 1.67 -2.37 -14.67
C ALA A 272 3.05 -1.71 -14.78
N ILE A 273 3.55 -1.11 -13.69
CA ILE A 273 4.91 -0.54 -13.60
C ILE A 273 5.95 -1.65 -13.79
N GLY A 274 5.81 -2.80 -13.10
CA GLY A 274 6.76 -3.91 -13.21
C GLY A 274 6.75 -4.64 -14.56
N LYS A 275 5.67 -4.55 -15.35
CA LYS A 275 5.58 -5.21 -16.68
C LYS A 275 6.09 -4.36 -17.84
N GLY A 276 6.28 -3.07 -17.65
CA GLY A 276 6.81 -2.17 -18.69
C GLY A 276 8.28 -2.42 -19.03
N GLU A 277 8.96 -3.30 -18.31
CA GLU A 277 10.38 -3.59 -18.43
C GLU A 277 10.70 -4.84 -19.28
N ASP A 278 9.72 -5.70 -19.55
CA ASP A 278 9.91 -6.93 -20.34
C ASP A 278 9.55 -6.74 -21.83
N SER A 279 9.39 -5.51 -22.30
CA SER A 279 9.07 -5.17 -23.71
C SER A 279 10.13 -4.20 -24.28
#